data_067df658740aa1452f1807e12f759f55
#
_entry.id   067df658740aa1452f1807e12f759f55
#
_cell.length_a   1.000
_cell.length_b   1.000
_cell.length_c   1.000
_cell.angle_alpha   90.00
_cell.angle_beta   90.00
_cell.angle_gamma   90.00
#
_symmetry.space_group_name_H-M   'P 1'
#
loop_
_entity.id
_entity.type
_entity.pdbx_description
1 polymer ?
#
loop_
_entity_poly.entity_id
_entity_poly.type
_entity_poly.pdbx_seq_one_letter_code
_entity_poly.pdbx_strand_id
1 'polypeptide(L)'
;MKTSRNFMLSIAIVALVFTGCQQSQQAKEEKGQTQLDINKENKRIVLDFYQQMFGDKDLSAVDRYIAPEYIQHNPAVADGAAAFKAAAAKWFEGQPKTKIDVQHIASDGDLVFIHLKNKNADGSLKSTIDIFRLENGKIVEHWDTQQDVPKESANSHPMF
;
A
#
# COMPACT_ATOMS: atom_id res chain seq x y z
N MET A 1 68.04 -27.45 15.75
CA MET A 1 67.32 -26.21 15.51
C MET A 1 66.28 -26.44 14.42
N LYS A 2 65.07 -26.85 14.80
CA LYS A 2 63.88 -26.98 13.91
C LYS A 2 62.67 -26.62 14.75
N THR A 3 62.21 -25.39 14.71
CA THR A 3 60.88 -25.02 15.18
C THR A 3 60.47 -23.71 14.55
N SER A 4 59.25 -23.60 14.20
CA SER A 4 58.52 -22.39 13.74
C SER A 4 58.25 -22.26 12.25
N ARG A 5 57.30 -23.04 11.74
CA ARG A 5 56.64 -22.71 10.44
C ARG A 5 55.15 -23.01 10.38
N ASN A 6 54.49 -23.44 11.47
CA ASN A 6 53.09 -23.86 11.42
C ASN A 6 52.09 -22.95 12.16
N PHE A 7 52.49 -21.74 12.61
CA PHE A 7 51.58 -20.87 13.40
C PHE A 7 50.95 -19.71 12.63
N MET A 8 51.33 -19.48 11.37
CA MET A 8 50.80 -18.35 10.60
C MET A 8 49.59 -18.70 9.70
N LEU A 9 49.25 -19.98 9.53
CA LEU A 9 48.16 -20.37 8.59
C LEU A 9 46.78 -20.37 9.25
N SER A 10 46.70 -20.44 10.58
CA SER A 10 45.42 -20.54 11.31
C SER A 10 44.73 -19.18 11.53
N ILE A 11 45.46 -18.06 11.50
CA ILE A 11 44.90 -16.72 11.76
C ILE A 11 44.18 -16.17 10.50
N ALA A 12 44.63 -16.51 9.31
CA ALA A 12 44.05 -16.01 8.06
C ALA A 12 42.62 -16.60 7.76
N ILE A 13 42.36 -17.85 8.17
CA ILE A 13 41.07 -18.50 7.92
C ILE A 13 39.97 -17.94 8.82
N VAL A 14 40.30 -17.57 10.07
CA VAL A 14 39.31 -16.99 10.99
C VAL A 14 38.88 -15.60 10.55
N ALA A 15 39.75 -14.78 9.99
CA ALA A 15 39.45 -13.43 9.52
C ALA A 15 38.50 -13.45 8.29
N LEU A 16 38.64 -14.42 7.37
CA LEU A 16 37.80 -14.56 6.19
C LEU A 16 36.35 -14.96 6.52
N VAL A 17 36.16 -15.76 7.57
CA VAL A 17 34.80 -16.17 7.99
C VAL A 17 34.04 -15.02 8.67
N PHE A 18 34.74 -14.19 9.46
CA PHE A 18 34.12 -13.02 10.09
C PHE A 18 33.68 -11.94 9.05
N THR A 19 34.50 -11.71 8.03
CA THR A 19 34.19 -10.71 6.98
C THR A 19 32.97 -11.15 6.16
N GLY A 20 32.85 -12.42 5.81
CA GLY A 20 31.69 -12.97 5.07
C GLY A 20 30.40 -12.90 5.86
N CYS A 21 30.44 -13.08 7.18
CA CYS A 21 29.25 -13.01 8.04
C CYS A 21 28.77 -11.56 8.22
N GLN A 22 29.67 -10.60 8.38
CA GLN A 22 29.35 -9.17 8.44
C GLN A 22 28.74 -8.66 7.13
N GLN A 23 29.31 -9.05 5.99
CA GLN A 23 28.83 -8.63 4.68
C GLN A 23 27.43 -9.17 4.37
N SER A 24 27.11 -10.40 4.82
CA SER A 24 25.78 -10.99 4.66
C SER A 24 24.73 -10.34 5.59
N GLN A 25 25.10 -9.92 6.77
CA GLN A 25 24.21 -9.19 7.68
C GLN A 25 23.93 -7.78 7.16
N GLN A 26 24.93 -7.05 6.72
CA GLN A 26 24.79 -5.71 6.14
C GLN A 26 23.89 -5.73 4.90
N ALA A 27 24.06 -6.70 3.99
CA ALA A 27 23.19 -6.86 2.82
C ALA A 27 21.72 -7.19 3.17
N LYS A 28 21.48 -7.90 4.28
CA LYS A 28 20.12 -8.17 4.78
C LYS A 28 19.49 -6.92 5.40
N GLU A 29 20.25 -6.13 6.14
CA GLU A 29 19.81 -4.88 6.73
C GLU A 29 19.48 -3.84 5.66
N GLU A 30 20.32 -3.68 4.64
CA GLU A 30 20.08 -2.79 3.49
C GLU A 30 18.83 -3.19 2.72
N LYS A 31 18.62 -4.49 2.45
CA LYS A 31 17.39 -4.99 1.81
C LYS A 31 16.15 -4.75 2.67
N GLY A 32 16.26 -4.97 3.96
CA GLY A 32 15.17 -4.71 4.91
C GLY A 32 14.81 -3.23 4.94
N GLN A 33 15.78 -2.34 4.98
CA GLN A 33 15.55 -0.90 4.95
C GLN A 33 14.90 -0.45 3.63
N THR A 34 15.40 -0.93 2.49
CA THR A 34 14.81 -0.64 1.17
C THR A 34 13.36 -1.07 1.08
N GLN A 35 13.00 -2.25 1.61
CA GLN A 35 11.61 -2.73 1.62
C GLN A 35 10.72 -1.88 2.52
N LEU A 36 11.22 -1.45 3.68
CA LEU A 36 10.49 -0.54 4.57
C LEU A 36 10.22 0.81 3.91
N ASP A 37 11.18 1.34 3.17
CA ASP A 37 11.03 2.61 2.44
C ASP A 37 10.02 2.48 1.30
N ILE A 38 10.03 1.38 0.54
CA ILE A 38 9.03 1.07 -0.48
C ILE A 38 7.63 0.99 0.14
N ASN A 39 7.47 0.24 1.22
CA ASN A 39 6.19 0.09 1.92
C ASN A 39 5.65 1.42 2.43
N LYS A 40 6.54 2.29 2.95
CA LYS A 40 6.17 3.62 3.43
C LYS A 40 5.71 4.52 2.27
N GLU A 41 6.44 4.51 1.16
CA GLU A 41 6.11 5.30 -0.02
C GLU A 41 4.81 4.84 -0.67
N ASN A 42 4.61 3.53 -0.83
CA ASN A 42 3.38 2.97 -1.38
C ASN A 42 2.15 3.37 -0.55
N LYS A 43 2.24 3.31 0.79
CA LYS A 43 1.17 3.80 1.67
C LYS A 43 0.90 5.29 1.47
N ARG A 44 1.95 6.11 1.34
CA ARG A 44 1.82 7.55 1.11
C ARG A 44 1.09 7.84 -0.20
N ILE A 45 1.47 7.16 -1.29
CA ILE A 45 0.82 7.29 -2.61
C ILE A 45 -0.67 6.97 -2.52
N VAL A 46 -1.05 5.88 -1.86
CA VAL A 46 -2.46 5.49 -1.72
C VAL A 46 -3.24 6.48 -0.87
N LEU A 47 -2.67 6.99 0.23
CA LEU A 47 -3.31 8.00 1.08
C LEU A 47 -3.53 9.31 0.31
N ASP A 48 -2.52 9.79 -0.42
CA ASP A 48 -2.59 11.00 -1.22
C ASP A 48 -3.61 10.86 -2.36
N PHE A 49 -3.58 9.71 -3.05
CA PHE A 49 -4.58 9.38 -4.07
C PHE A 49 -5.98 9.40 -3.50
N TYR A 50 -6.19 8.70 -2.39
CA TYR A 50 -7.51 8.58 -1.77
C TYR A 50 -8.07 9.94 -1.32
N GLN A 51 -7.25 10.76 -0.65
CA GLN A 51 -7.67 12.11 -0.25
C GLN A 51 -7.98 12.98 -1.45
N GLN A 52 -7.10 13.04 -2.45
CA GLN A 52 -7.30 13.89 -3.62
C GLN A 52 -8.50 13.42 -4.46
N MET A 53 -8.60 12.11 -4.71
CA MET A 53 -9.66 11.54 -5.52
C MET A 53 -11.02 11.59 -4.81
N PHE A 54 -11.11 10.90 -3.66
CA PHE A 54 -12.39 10.70 -2.97
C PHE A 54 -12.68 11.76 -1.91
N GLY A 55 -11.67 12.38 -1.34
CA GLY A 55 -11.84 13.50 -0.42
C GLY A 55 -12.09 14.81 -1.15
N ASP A 56 -11.16 15.22 -2.00
CA ASP A 56 -11.18 16.53 -2.66
C ASP A 56 -12.00 16.53 -3.95
N LYS A 57 -12.45 15.36 -4.45
CA LYS A 57 -13.19 15.17 -5.70
C LYS A 57 -12.37 15.65 -6.93
N ASP A 58 -11.05 15.53 -6.85
CA ASP A 58 -10.13 15.93 -7.91
C ASP A 58 -9.88 14.77 -8.89
N LEU A 59 -10.58 14.80 -10.03
CA LEU A 59 -10.45 13.80 -11.08
C LEU A 59 -9.04 13.75 -11.70
N SER A 60 -8.24 14.81 -11.57
CA SER A 60 -6.85 14.80 -12.06
C SER A 60 -5.93 13.90 -11.22
N ALA A 61 -6.37 13.47 -10.04
CA ALA A 61 -5.69 12.45 -9.26
C ALA A 61 -5.53 11.13 -10.04
N VAL A 62 -6.49 10.79 -10.91
CA VAL A 62 -6.36 9.61 -11.80
C VAL A 62 -5.11 9.72 -12.67
N ASP A 63 -4.89 10.86 -13.31
CA ASP A 63 -3.75 11.07 -14.21
C ASP A 63 -2.40 11.04 -13.44
N ARG A 64 -2.41 11.46 -12.17
CA ARG A 64 -1.21 11.48 -11.32
C ARG A 64 -0.86 10.13 -10.75
N TYR A 65 -1.83 9.33 -10.32
CA TYR A 65 -1.60 8.14 -9.50
C TYR A 65 -1.93 6.82 -10.18
N ILE A 66 -2.81 6.79 -11.18
CA ILE A 66 -3.27 5.57 -11.85
C ILE A 66 -2.51 5.35 -13.15
N ALA A 67 -2.12 4.10 -13.42
CA ALA A 67 -1.54 3.71 -14.71
C ALA A 67 -2.63 3.65 -15.80
N PRO A 68 -2.29 3.94 -17.07
CA PRO A 68 -3.27 3.90 -18.17
C PRO A 68 -4.01 2.56 -18.31
N GLU A 69 -3.28 1.44 -18.15
CA GLU A 69 -3.76 0.06 -18.26
C GLU A 69 -4.26 -0.51 -16.93
N TYR A 70 -4.74 0.36 -16.03
CA TYR A 70 -5.26 -0.02 -14.72
C TYR A 70 -6.32 -1.13 -14.77
N ILE A 71 -6.09 -2.18 -13.98
CA ILE A 71 -6.96 -3.35 -13.87
C ILE A 71 -7.93 -3.14 -12.70
N GLN A 72 -9.22 -3.32 -12.97
CA GLN A 72 -10.27 -3.11 -11.99
C GLN A 72 -11.04 -4.40 -11.69
N HIS A 73 -11.07 -4.80 -10.41
CA HIS A 73 -11.82 -5.99 -9.97
C HIS A 73 -13.20 -5.67 -9.37
N ASN A 74 -13.54 -4.39 -9.19
CA ASN A 74 -14.92 -4.03 -8.83
C ASN A 74 -15.83 -4.22 -10.05
N PRO A 75 -16.88 -5.09 -9.96
CA PRO A 75 -17.70 -5.44 -11.11
C PRO A 75 -18.54 -4.28 -11.68
N ALA A 76 -18.63 -3.17 -10.96
CA ALA A 76 -19.38 -1.99 -11.40
C ALA A 76 -18.51 -0.99 -12.21
N VAL A 77 -17.20 -1.24 -12.38
CA VAL A 77 -16.27 -0.32 -13.03
C VAL A 77 -15.44 -1.06 -14.06
N ALA A 78 -15.39 -0.54 -15.28
CA ALA A 78 -14.57 -1.11 -16.35
C ALA A 78 -13.07 -0.83 -16.14
N ASP A 79 -12.23 -1.65 -16.77
CA ASP A 79 -10.77 -1.49 -16.78
C ASP A 79 -10.31 -0.17 -17.42
N GLY A 80 -9.14 0.28 -17.01
CA GLY A 80 -8.45 1.43 -17.54
C GLY A 80 -8.73 2.73 -16.77
N ALA A 81 -7.68 3.55 -16.65
CA ALA A 81 -7.75 4.83 -15.94
C ALA A 81 -8.85 5.75 -16.49
N ALA A 82 -9.05 5.78 -17.80
CA ALA A 82 -10.07 6.62 -18.44
C ALA A 82 -11.50 6.20 -18.05
N ALA A 83 -11.78 4.90 -18.00
CA ALA A 83 -13.09 4.37 -17.59
C ALA A 83 -13.35 4.67 -16.11
N PHE A 84 -12.35 4.46 -15.24
CA PHE A 84 -12.44 4.81 -13.84
C PHE A 84 -12.68 6.31 -13.63
N LYS A 85 -11.95 7.17 -14.33
CA LYS A 85 -12.14 8.64 -14.27
C LYS A 85 -13.56 9.06 -14.68
N ALA A 86 -14.10 8.44 -15.75
CA ALA A 86 -15.46 8.71 -16.22
C ALA A 86 -16.54 8.23 -15.22
N ALA A 87 -16.34 7.09 -14.56
CA ALA A 87 -17.22 6.60 -13.51
C ALA A 87 -17.21 7.54 -12.30
N ALA A 88 -16.03 7.92 -11.85
CA ALA A 88 -15.85 8.80 -10.70
C ALA A 88 -16.44 10.21 -10.92
N ALA A 89 -16.38 10.74 -12.13
CA ALA A 89 -17.03 12.01 -12.47
C ALA A 89 -18.53 12.00 -12.15
N LYS A 90 -19.20 10.88 -12.44
CA LYS A 90 -20.62 10.71 -12.12
C LYS A 90 -20.87 10.59 -10.61
N TRP A 91 -19.99 9.87 -9.90
CA TRP A 91 -20.14 9.68 -8.45
C TRP A 91 -19.96 10.99 -7.67
N PHE A 92 -19.13 11.89 -8.19
CA PHE A 92 -18.77 13.15 -7.51
C PHE A 92 -19.68 14.32 -7.87
N GLU A 93 -20.57 14.15 -8.81
CA GLU A 93 -21.49 15.22 -9.22
C GLU A 93 -22.30 15.74 -8.02
N GLY A 94 -22.16 17.02 -7.71
CA GLY A 94 -22.83 17.67 -6.57
C GLY A 94 -22.33 17.23 -5.17
N GLN A 95 -21.31 16.37 -5.09
CA GLN A 95 -20.79 15.92 -3.79
C GLN A 95 -19.81 16.94 -3.20
N PRO A 96 -19.91 17.22 -1.89
CA PRO A 96 -18.97 18.12 -1.23
C PRO A 96 -17.61 17.48 -1.05
N LYS A 97 -16.58 18.30 -0.94
CA LYS A 97 -15.26 17.85 -0.46
C LYS A 97 -15.37 17.38 0.98
N THR A 98 -14.65 16.32 1.28
CA THR A 98 -14.60 15.71 2.62
C THR A 98 -13.18 15.29 2.97
N LYS A 99 -12.90 15.12 4.25
CA LYS A 99 -11.69 14.43 4.69
C LYS A 99 -11.98 12.92 4.71
N ILE A 100 -11.09 12.12 4.12
CA ILE A 100 -11.19 10.66 4.21
C ILE A 100 -10.98 10.20 5.66
N ASP A 101 -11.72 9.17 6.06
CA ASP A 101 -11.65 8.59 7.40
C ASP A 101 -11.00 7.20 7.32
N VAL A 102 -9.66 7.19 7.39
CA VAL A 102 -8.84 5.97 7.34
C VAL A 102 -8.75 5.35 8.72
N GLN A 103 -9.13 4.11 8.85
CA GLN A 103 -9.08 3.33 10.08
C GLN A 103 -7.77 2.53 10.19
N HIS A 104 -7.42 1.82 9.13
CA HIS A 104 -6.21 1.00 9.08
C HIS A 104 -5.56 1.11 7.70
N ILE A 105 -4.22 1.05 7.66
CA ILE A 105 -3.46 0.94 6.42
C ILE A 105 -2.22 0.07 6.64
N ALA A 106 -2.00 -0.88 5.76
CA ALA A 106 -0.83 -1.74 5.74
C ALA A 106 -0.25 -1.81 4.33
N SER A 107 1.01 -2.20 4.21
CA SER A 107 1.67 -2.47 2.94
C SER A 107 2.54 -3.70 3.05
N ASP A 108 2.49 -4.55 2.03
CA ASP A 108 3.35 -5.72 1.87
C ASP A 108 3.85 -5.77 0.42
N GLY A 109 5.11 -5.41 0.24
CA GLY A 109 5.70 -5.29 -1.09
C GLY A 109 5.01 -4.22 -1.93
N ASP A 110 4.44 -4.65 -3.06
CA ASP A 110 3.71 -3.82 -4.00
C ASP A 110 2.22 -3.64 -3.65
N LEU A 111 1.72 -4.35 -2.64
CA LEU A 111 0.33 -4.28 -2.19
C LEU A 111 0.14 -3.29 -1.04
N VAL A 112 -0.95 -2.52 -1.10
CA VAL A 112 -1.42 -1.66 -0.01
C VAL A 112 -2.86 -2.01 0.30
N PHE A 113 -3.14 -2.25 1.57
CA PHE A 113 -4.47 -2.53 2.13
C PHE A 113 -4.92 -1.32 2.93
N ILE A 114 -6.10 -0.79 2.64
CA ILE A 114 -6.65 0.36 3.36
C ILE A 114 -8.08 0.07 3.81
N HIS A 115 -8.36 0.31 5.08
CA HIS A 115 -9.70 0.19 5.66
C HIS A 115 -10.24 1.59 5.95
N LEU A 116 -11.43 1.87 5.46
CA LEU A 116 -12.06 3.18 5.49
C LEU A 116 -13.44 3.12 6.13
N LYS A 117 -13.77 4.18 6.86
CA LYS A 117 -15.11 4.48 7.32
C LYS A 117 -15.75 5.49 6.38
N ASN A 118 -16.67 5.03 5.56
CA ASN A 118 -17.36 5.84 4.58
C ASN A 118 -18.79 6.18 5.01
N LYS A 119 -19.35 7.22 4.42
CA LYS A 119 -20.77 7.59 4.56
C LYS A 119 -21.47 7.42 3.22
N ASN A 120 -22.63 6.79 3.25
CA ASN A 120 -23.58 6.78 2.15
C ASN A 120 -24.28 8.15 2.01
N ALA A 121 -24.98 8.37 0.89
CA ALA A 121 -25.70 9.61 0.65
C ALA A 121 -26.80 9.91 1.69
N ASP A 122 -27.39 8.87 2.29
CA ASP A 122 -28.38 8.97 3.38
C ASP A 122 -27.76 9.18 4.77
N GLY A 123 -26.42 9.28 4.85
CA GLY A 123 -25.66 9.45 6.10
C GLY A 123 -25.38 8.15 6.85
N SER A 124 -25.88 7.00 6.41
CA SER A 124 -25.51 5.70 6.97
C SER A 124 -24.04 5.40 6.75
N LEU A 125 -23.46 4.53 7.58
CA LEU A 125 -22.03 4.19 7.52
C LEU A 125 -21.80 2.95 6.68
N LYS A 126 -20.63 2.92 6.02
CA LYS A 126 -20.13 1.81 5.25
C LYS A 126 -18.67 1.54 5.59
N SER A 127 -18.33 0.27 5.86
CA SER A 127 -16.97 -0.21 5.94
C SER A 127 -16.49 -0.60 4.55
N THR A 128 -15.35 -0.09 4.14
CA THR A 128 -14.74 -0.39 2.84
C THR A 128 -13.30 -0.85 3.06
N ILE A 129 -12.94 -1.96 2.45
CA ILE A 129 -11.56 -2.42 2.38
C ILE A 129 -11.16 -2.42 0.91
N ASP A 130 -10.15 -1.62 0.59
CA ASP A 130 -9.53 -1.60 -0.73
C ASP A 130 -8.13 -2.20 -0.67
N ILE A 131 -7.74 -2.86 -1.76
CA ILE A 131 -6.41 -3.38 -1.99
C ILE A 131 -5.92 -2.76 -3.30
N PHE A 132 -4.75 -2.15 -3.26
CA PHE A 132 -4.08 -1.57 -4.43
C PHE A 132 -2.77 -2.29 -4.67
N ARG A 133 -2.46 -2.60 -5.93
CA ARG A 133 -1.13 -2.99 -6.36
C ARG A 133 -0.46 -1.82 -7.06
N LEU A 134 0.80 -1.57 -6.70
CA LEU A 134 1.58 -0.46 -7.21
C LEU A 134 2.81 -0.97 -7.98
N GLU A 135 3.08 -0.31 -9.11
CA GLU A 135 4.32 -0.49 -9.87
C GLU A 135 4.88 0.89 -10.24
N ASN A 136 6.18 1.10 -9.99
CA ASN A 136 6.88 2.34 -10.35
C ASN A 136 6.17 3.62 -9.85
N GLY A 137 5.60 3.58 -8.65
CA GLY A 137 4.90 4.72 -8.04
C GLY A 137 3.50 4.99 -8.62
N LYS A 138 2.93 4.05 -9.39
CA LYS A 138 1.58 4.13 -9.93
C LYS A 138 0.72 2.97 -9.42
N ILE A 139 -0.55 3.22 -9.21
CA ILE A 139 -1.56 2.21 -8.95
C ILE A 139 -1.90 1.54 -10.28
N VAL A 140 -1.68 0.23 -10.36
CA VAL A 140 -1.88 -0.57 -11.58
C VAL A 140 -3.06 -1.53 -11.47
N GLU A 141 -3.55 -1.81 -10.24
CA GLU A 141 -4.61 -2.78 -10.02
C GLU A 141 -5.33 -2.53 -8.70
N HIS A 142 -6.62 -2.86 -8.62
CA HIS A 142 -7.47 -2.58 -7.48
C HIS A 142 -8.55 -3.63 -7.27
N TRP A 143 -8.73 -4.01 -6.02
CA TRP A 143 -9.85 -4.81 -5.49
C TRP A 143 -10.52 -4.06 -4.37
N ASP A 144 -11.82 -4.24 -4.20
CA ASP A 144 -12.54 -3.73 -3.03
C ASP A 144 -13.59 -4.70 -2.51
N THR A 145 -13.93 -4.51 -1.26
CA THR A 145 -15.14 -5.07 -0.66
C THR A 145 -15.79 -4.02 0.23
N GLN A 146 -17.11 -3.97 0.22
CA GLN A 146 -17.87 -2.99 0.95
C GLN A 146 -19.00 -3.65 1.72
N GLN A 147 -19.24 -3.18 2.94
CA GLN A 147 -20.36 -3.62 3.77
C GLN A 147 -21.00 -2.41 4.47
N ASP A 148 -22.31 -2.28 4.33
CA ASP A 148 -23.05 -1.31 5.12
C ASP A 148 -23.05 -1.69 6.59
N VAL A 149 -22.89 -0.70 7.47
CA VAL A 149 -22.94 -0.92 8.91
C VAL A 149 -24.38 -1.19 9.32
N PRO A 150 -24.71 -2.37 9.87
CA PRO A 150 -26.06 -2.70 10.25
C PRO A 150 -26.55 -1.84 11.44
N LYS A 151 -27.84 -1.58 11.50
CA LYS A 151 -28.47 -0.86 12.62
C LYS A 151 -28.43 -1.66 13.93
N GLU A 152 -28.47 -2.98 13.81
CA GLU A 152 -28.41 -3.92 14.94
C GLU A 152 -27.19 -4.83 14.77
N SER A 153 -26.49 -5.10 15.84
CA SER A 153 -25.30 -5.96 15.87
C SER A 153 -25.43 -7.00 16.96
N ALA A 154 -24.92 -8.20 16.71
CA ALA A 154 -24.83 -9.27 17.71
C ALA A 154 -23.78 -9.00 18.81
N ASN A 155 -22.94 -7.99 18.64
CA ASN A 155 -21.91 -7.60 19.59
C ASN A 155 -21.85 -6.06 19.72
N SER A 156 -21.13 -5.54 20.71
CA SER A 156 -20.98 -4.11 20.98
C SER A 156 -19.78 -3.45 20.32
N HIS A 157 -19.02 -4.19 19.49
CA HIS A 157 -17.81 -3.68 18.86
C HIS A 157 -18.15 -3.03 17.51
N PRO A 158 -17.61 -1.84 17.20
CA PRO A 158 -17.79 -1.22 15.89
C PRO A 158 -17.05 -2.02 14.80
N MET A 159 -17.44 -1.80 13.55
CA MET A 159 -16.76 -2.38 12.38
C MET A 159 -15.44 -1.66 12.01
N PHE A 160 -15.04 -0.69 12.79
CA PHE A 160 -13.90 0.19 12.54
C PHE A 160 -12.90 0.17 13.69
#